data_7ab3e6843766b7503df169cbb0c5045c
#
_entry.id   7ab3e6843766b7503df169cbb0c5045c
#
_cell.length_a   1.000
_cell.length_b   1.000
_cell.length_c   1.000
_cell.angle_alpha   90.00
_cell.angle_beta   90.00
_cell.angle_gamma   90.00
#
_symmetry.space_group_name_H-M   'P 1'
#
loop_
_entity.id
_entity.type
_entity.pdbx_description
1 polymer ?
#
loop_
_entity_poly.entity_id
_entity_poly.type
_entity_poly.pdbx_seq_one_letter_code
_entity_poly.pdbx_strand_id
1 'polypeptide(L)'
;MPRYQVPRHSPSPNHQAEPPVRRLFTFRSFMLDRLPYIAAFYIALFFAMLVLTLDLQHGSNTPALSSLLYIVLLATVVLLCWIVWDYSRQRPYYKQVADMVASDKPTAVSIMSVRDGVTREQLAVQQLLEKQHKASADELADYRRHREQHLHFTNQWVHHMKTPVSVIDLLLQQAAEETRGSEEELHALRSSMHEELERISRGLEMMLHTARLDQFRMDVRIDRVSLLPLVRETINSHKKACIRASIFPRVDGSEVIVETDAKWLAFVLNQFMTNAIKYSKDKSGSKTLQFTLSSLPDGRCSLSVTDAGIGIAEHDLPRVFDPFFTGENGRLVEESTGMGLYLAREVCSRLGHDLVIESELGVGTTITVYFYNSAIHQGLFSSSSL
;
A
#
# COMPACT_ATOMS: atom_id res chain seq x y z
N MET A 1 29.36 -17.68 -33.36
CA MET A 1 28.31 -17.27 -32.41
C MET A 1 27.39 -18.45 -32.21
N PRO A 2 27.36 -19.10 -31.05
CA PRO A 2 26.48 -20.22 -30.78
C PRO A 2 25.06 -19.70 -30.43
N ARG A 3 24.08 -20.26 -31.11
CA ARG A 3 22.64 -19.98 -30.86
C ARG A 3 22.22 -20.71 -29.58
N TYR A 4 21.86 -19.94 -28.56
CA TYR A 4 21.20 -20.49 -27.38
C TYR A 4 19.75 -20.86 -27.75
N GLN A 5 19.44 -22.14 -27.73
CA GLN A 5 18.07 -22.66 -27.77
C GLN A 5 17.52 -22.63 -26.35
N VAL A 6 16.42 -21.85 -26.15
CA VAL A 6 15.63 -21.87 -24.94
C VAL A 6 14.95 -23.25 -24.81
N PRO A 7 15.11 -23.99 -23.72
CA PRO A 7 14.44 -25.26 -23.52
C PRO A 7 12.92 -25.03 -23.46
N ARG A 8 12.19 -25.70 -24.36
CA ARG A 8 10.73 -25.80 -24.30
C ARG A 8 10.38 -26.54 -23.00
N HIS A 9 9.74 -25.89 -22.07
CA HIS A 9 9.08 -26.56 -20.95
C HIS A 9 8.10 -27.59 -21.49
N SER A 10 8.44 -28.88 -21.37
CA SER A 10 7.49 -29.97 -21.50
C SER A 10 6.45 -29.83 -20.37
N PRO A 11 5.15 -29.92 -20.65
CA PRO A 11 4.15 -29.92 -19.60
C PRO A 11 4.35 -31.19 -18.75
N SER A 12 4.51 -31.00 -17.45
CA SER A 12 4.58 -32.09 -16.47
C SER A 12 3.32 -32.94 -16.55
N PRO A 13 3.42 -34.29 -16.66
CA PRO A 13 2.26 -35.17 -16.67
C PRO A 13 1.85 -35.47 -15.24
N ASN A 14 1.09 -34.58 -14.60
CA ASN A 14 0.35 -34.91 -13.38
C ASN A 14 -0.82 -33.94 -13.13
N HIS A 15 -1.63 -33.69 -14.15
CA HIS A 15 -3.02 -33.31 -13.91
C HIS A 15 -3.78 -34.61 -13.60
N GLN A 16 -3.84 -34.98 -12.31
CA GLN A 16 -4.93 -35.82 -11.84
C GLN A 16 -6.22 -35.11 -12.28
N ALA A 17 -6.96 -35.72 -13.20
CA ALA A 17 -8.20 -35.17 -13.70
C ALA A 17 -9.11 -34.95 -12.49
N GLU A 18 -9.28 -33.68 -12.08
CA GLU A 18 -10.29 -33.32 -11.10
C GLU A 18 -11.62 -33.88 -11.56
N PRO A 19 -12.39 -34.58 -10.70
CA PRO A 19 -13.67 -35.13 -11.07
C PRO A 19 -14.52 -34.01 -11.64
N PRO A 20 -15.18 -34.21 -12.79
CA PRO A 20 -15.95 -33.15 -13.42
C PRO A 20 -17.00 -32.65 -12.45
N VAL A 21 -16.83 -31.42 -11.98
CA VAL A 21 -17.62 -30.77 -10.91
C VAL A 21 -19.11 -30.78 -11.18
N ARG A 22 -19.53 -30.90 -12.45
CA ARG A 22 -20.91 -31.15 -12.86
C ARG A 22 -21.54 -32.39 -12.22
N ARG A 23 -20.73 -33.37 -11.77
CA ARG A 23 -21.24 -34.58 -11.09
C ARG A 23 -21.51 -34.40 -9.59
N LEU A 24 -20.98 -33.35 -8.97
CA LEU A 24 -21.15 -33.08 -7.54
C LEU A 24 -22.57 -32.57 -7.19
N PHE A 25 -23.29 -31.96 -8.14
CA PHE A 25 -24.61 -31.35 -7.92
C PHE A 25 -25.71 -32.05 -8.71
N THR A 26 -25.72 -33.38 -8.67
CA THR A 26 -26.78 -34.19 -9.27
C THR A 26 -27.88 -34.50 -8.24
N PHE A 27 -29.08 -34.81 -8.71
CA PHE A 27 -30.17 -35.30 -7.84
C PHE A 27 -29.71 -36.44 -6.92
N ARG A 28 -28.82 -37.30 -7.43
CA ARG A 28 -28.24 -38.41 -6.67
C ARG A 28 -27.41 -37.95 -5.48
N SER A 29 -26.55 -36.94 -5.64
CA SER A 29 -25.76 -36.39 -4.53
C SER A 29 -26.67 -35.69 -3.50
N PHE A 30 -27.66 -34.93 -3.97
CA PHE A 30 -28.65 -34.32 -3.09
C PHE A 30 -29.39 -35.37 -2.24
N MET A 31 -29.79 -36.51 -2.82
CA MET A 31 -30.46 -37.62 -2.12
C MET A 31 -29.51 -38.29 -1.10
N LEU A 32 -28.23 -38.49 -1.46
CA LEU A 32 -27.27 -39.08 -0.55
C LEU A 32 -27.06 -38.21 0.71
N ASP A 33 -27.00 -36.88 0.56
CA ASP A 33 -26.89 -35.95 1.68
C ASP A 33 -28.12 -35.94 2.59
N ARG A 34 -29.31 -36.34 2.06
CA ARG A 34 -30.58 -36.44 2.80
C ARG A 34 -30.82 -37.82 3.39
N LEU A 35 -30.02 -38.82 3.03
CA LEU A 35 -30.21 -40.19 3.48
C LEU A 35 -30.29 -40.34 5.00
N PRO A 36 -29.44 -39.69 5.82
CA PRO A 36 -29.51 -39.73 7.28
C PRO A 36 -30.84 -39.19 7.83
N TYR A 37 -31.36 -38.12 7.24
CA TYR A 37 -32.66 -37.55 7.63
C TYR A 37 -33.84 -38.43 7.27
N ILE A 38 -33.80 -39.05 6.10
CA ILE A 38 -34.82 -40.05 5.66
C ILE A 38 -34.79 -41.24 6.59
N ALA A 39 -33.61 -41.77 6.93
CA ALA A 39 -33.45 -42.86 7.87
C ALA A 39 -33.98 -42.51 9.28
N ALA A 40 -33.63 -41.34 9.80
CA ALA A 40 -34.14 -40.87 11.09
C ALA A 40 -35.67 -40.71 11.09
N PHE A 41 -36.25 -40.21 9.98
CA PHE A 41 -37.70 -40.10 9.84
C PHE A 41 -38.41 -41.49 9.94
N TYR A 42 -37.92 -42.51 9.22
CA TYR A 42 -38.53 -43.85 9.29
C TYR A 42 -38.29 -44.55 10.62
N ILE A 43 -37.13 -44.32 11.29
CA ILE A 43 -36.88 -44.81 12.64
C ILE A 43 -37.89 -44.18 13.61
N ALA A 44 -38.08 -42.87 13.57
CA ALA A 44 -39.06 -42.17 14.41
C ALA A 44 -40.49 -42.66 14.14
N LEU A 45 -40.86 -42.86 12.86
CA LEU A 45 -42.13 -43.38 12.47
C LEU A 45 -42.37 -44.82 12.99
N PHE A 46 -41.30 -45.66 12.94
CA PHE A 46 -41.35 -47.03 13.48
C PHE A 46 -41.60 -46.99 14.99
N PHE A 47 -40.89 -46.20 15.79
CA PHE A 47 -41.11 -46.09 17.23
C PHE A 47 -42.51 -45.54 17.56
N ALA A 48 -43.00 -44.55 16.80
CA ALA A 48 -44.34 -43.99 16.98
C ALA A 48 -45.42 -45.07 16.75
N MET A 49 -45.23 -45.87 15.70
CA MET A 49 -46.10 -47.00 15.41
C MET A 49 -46.03 -48.11 16.46
N LEU A 50 -44.83 -48.40 16.99
CA LEU A 50 -44.64 -49.36 18.07
C LEU A 50 -45.39 -48.92 19.33
N VAL A 51 -45.25 -47.66 19.74
CA VAL A 51 -45.95 -47.12 20.91
C VAL A 51 -47.46 -47.19 20.73
N LEU A 52 -47.96 -46.80 19.53
CA LEU A 52 -49.38 -46.87 19.21
C LEU A 52 -49.96 -48.29 19.27
N THR A 53 -49.21 -49.27 18.75
CA THR A 53 -49.63 -50.66 18.79
C THR A 53 -49.67 -51.22 20.23
N LEU A 54 -48.69 -50.88 21.06
CA LEU A 54 -48.63 -51.28 22.46
C LEU A 54 -49.76 -50.67 23.29
N ASP A 55 -50.05 -49.37 23.09
CA ASP A 55 -51.14 -48.68 23.78
C ASP A 55 -52.53 -49.27 23.42
N LEU A 56 -52.78 -49.50 22.14
CA LEU A 56 -53.99 -50.12 21.69
C LEU A 56 -54.18 -51.59 22.15
N GLN A 57 -53.10 -52.38 22.34
CA GLN A 57 -53.12 -53.68 22.91
C GLN A 57 -53.62 -53.72 24.37
N HIS A 58 -53.26 -52.68 25.18
CA HIS A 58 -53.78 -52.54 26.52
C HIS A 58 -55.25 -52.22 26.60
N GLY A 59 -55.85 -51.64 25.54
CA GLY A 59 -57.26 -51.31 25.44
C GLY A 59 -58.16 -52.35 24.79
N SER A 60 -57.72 -53.61 24.57
CA SER A 60 -58.44 -54.72 23.91
C SER A 60 -58.83 -54.45 22.43
N ASN A 61 -58.35 -53.39 21.79
CA ASN A 61 -58.53 -53.08 20.38
C ASN A 61 -57.21 -53.24 19.63
N THR A 62 -57.07 -54.21 18.78
CA THR A 62 -55.97 -54.35 17.84
C THR A 62 -56.13 -53.42 16.64
N PRO A 63 -55.19 -52.55 16.30
CA PRO A 63 -55.30 -51.69 15.12
C PRO A 63 -55.34 -52.59 13.86
N ALA A 64 -56.26 -52.30 12.94
CA ALA A 64 -56.30 -53.02 11.67
C ALA A 64 -54.97 -52.72 10.91
N LEU A 65 -54.38 -53.81 10.37
CA LEU A 65 -53.10 -53.67 9.61
C LEU A 65 -53.24 -52.66 8.44
N SER A 66 -54.43 -52.54 7.86
CA SER A 66 -54.73 -51.54 6.83
C SER A 66 -54.55 -50.08 7.30
N SER A 67 -54.93 -49.77 8.54
CA SER A 67 -54.77 -48.43 9.12
C SER A 67 -53.29 -48.05 9.33
N LEU A 68 -52.49 -49.03 9.80
CA LEU A 68 -51.02 -48.81 9.97
C LEU A 68 -50.36 -48.62 8.60
N LEU A 69 -50.70 -49.42 7.58
CA LEU A 69 -50.20 -49.26 6.22
C LEU A 69 -50.58 -47.90 5.62
N TYR A 70 -51.81 -47.43 5.87
CA TYR A 70 -52.28 -46.14 5.40
C TYR A 70 -51.49 -44.98 6.03
N ILE A 71 -51.12 -44.97 7.35
CA ILE A 71 -50.30 -43.99 8.01
C ILE A 71 -48.90 -43.96 7.39
N VAL A 72 -48.26 -45.10 7.17
CA VAL A 72 -46.94 -45.18 6.54
C VAL A 72 -46.98 -44.65 5.12
N LEU A 73 -48.00 -45.00 4.35
CA LEU A 73 -48.17 -44.50 2.97
C LEU A 73 -48.31 -42.98 2.96
N LEU A 74 -49.19 -42.43 3.81
CA LEU A 74 -49.37 -40.96 3.91
C LEU A 74 -48.10 -40.22 4.32
N ALA A 75 -47.41 -40.75 5.34
CA ALA A 75 -46.14 -40.17 5.81
C ALA A 75 -45.07 -40.22 4.70
N THR A 76 -44.99 -41.29 3.91
CA THR A 76 -44.07 -41.42 2.79
C THR A 76 -44.39 -40.40 1.67
N VAL A 77 -45.69 -40.22 1.35
CA VAL A 77 -46.11 -39.21 0.35
C VAL A 77 -45.75 -37.82 0.79
N VAL A 78 -45.98 -37.45 2.07
CA VAL A 78 -45.59 -36.13 2.62
C VAL A 78 -44.09 -35.94 2.55
N LEU A 79 -43.30 -36.96 2.90
CA LEU A 79 -41.83 -36.91 2.82
C LEU A 79 -41.37 -36.71 1.37
N LEU A 80 -41.94 -37.44 0.40
CA LEU A 80 -41.59 -37.28 -1.01
C LEU A 80 -41.93 -35.87 -1.53
N CYS A 81 -43.11 -35.37 -1.22
CA CYS A 81 -43.49 -33.99 -1.57
C CYS A 81 -42.52 -32.98 -1.02
N TRP A 82 -42.10 -33.14 0.26
CA TRP A 82 -41.13 -32.26 0.89
C TRP A 82 -39.75 -32.33 0.21
N ILE A 83 -39.25 -33.51 -0.12
CA ILE A 83 -37.96 -33.71 -0.82
C ILE A 83 -37.98 -33.03 -2.19
N VAL A 84 -39.06 -33.24 -2.97
CA VAL A 84 -39.20 -32.63 -4.30
C VAL A 84 -39.27 -31.10 -4.21
N TRP A 85 -39.99 -30.57 -3.24
CA TRP A 85 -40.08 -29.15 -3.01
C TRP A 85 -38.70 -28.54 -2.57
N ASP A 86 -38.00 -29.17 -1.63
CA ASP A 86 -36.70 -28.74 -1.15
C ASP A 86 -35.62 -28.78 -2.24
N TYR A 87 -35.63 -29.84 -3.08
CA TYR A 87 -34.78 -29.95 -4.27
C TYR A 87 -35.05 -28.82 -5.28
N SER A 88 -36.33 -28.61 -5.61
CA SER A 88 -36.71 -27.56 -6.55
C SER A 88 -36.28 -26.16 -6.11
N ARG A 89 -36.41 -25.89 -4.81
CA ARG A 89 -36.05 -24.63 -4.19
C ARG A 89 -34.53 -24.37 -4.21
N GLN A 90 -33.71 -25.40 -4.01
CA GLN A 90 -32.25 -25.26 -3.93
C GLN A 90 -31.56 -25.42 -5.30
N ARG A 91 -32.22 -25.96 -6.30
CA ARG A 91 -31.66 -26.22 -7.62
C ARG A 91 -31.06 -25.02 -8.31
N PRO A 92 -31.60 -23.77 -8.27
CA PRO A 92 -31.00 -22.59 -8.91
C PRO A 92 -29.65 -22.28 -8.34
N TYR A 93 -29.50 -22.29 -7.01
CA TYR A 93 -28.25 -22.04 -6.32
C TYR A 93 -27.15 -23.04 -6.74
N TYR A 94 -27.43 -24.34 -6.66
CA TYR A 94 -26.47 -25.37 -7.05
C TYR A 94 -26.08 -25.31 -8.52
N LYS A 95 -27.02 -24.93 -9.40
CA LYS A 95 -26.72 -24.73 -10.82
C LYS A 95 -25.73 -23.56 -11.02
N GLN A 96 -25.96 -22.43 -10.36
CA GLN A 96 -25.05 -21.26 -10.44
C GLN A 96 -23.66 -21.62 -9.93
N VAL A 97 -23.55 -22.29 -8.79
CA VAL A 97 -22.25 -22.74 -8.25
C VAL A 97 -21.58 -23.74 -9.20
N ALA A 98 -22.31 -24.70 -9.78
CA ALA A 98 -21.75 -25.68 -10.73
C ALA A 98 -21.22 -24.98 -12.02
N ASP A 99 -21.99 -24.04 -12.56
CA ASP A 99 -21.61 -23.27 -13.76
C ASP A 99 -20.38 -22.40 -13.48
N MET A 100 -20.27 -21.83 -12.27
CA MET A 100 -19.11 -21.03 -11.85
C MET A 100 -17.84 -21.89 -11.73
N VAL A 101 -17.91 -23.05 -11.08
CA VAL A 101 -16.77 -23.96 -10.91
C VAL A 101 -16.36 -24.64 -12.23
N ALA A 102 -17.30 -24.83 -13.17
CA ALA A 102 -17.03 -25.38 -14.50
C ALA A 102 -16.41 -24.34 -15.47
N SER A 103 -16.36 -23.07 -15.10
CA SER A 103 -15.79 -21.99 -15.91
C SER A 103 -14.27 -21.95 -15.72
N ASP A 104 -13.50 -22.09 -16.81
CA ASP A 104 -12.03 -22.06 -16.81
C ASP A 104 -11.43 -20.71 -16.34
N LYS A 105 -12.22 -19.66 -16.36
CA LYS A 105 -11.83 -18.32 -15.86
C LYS A 105 -13.00 -17.71 -15.09
N PRO A 106 -13.10 -17.99 -13.78
CA PRO A 106 -14.10 -17.32 -12.97
C PRO A 106 -13.81 -15.81 -12.98
N THR A 107 -14.61 -15.07 -13.72
CA THR A 107 -14.53 -13.61 -13.72
C THR A 107 -15.13 -13.12 -12.40
N ALA A 108 -14.59 -12.02 -11.86
CA ALA A 108 -15.12 -11.38 -10.65
C ALA A 108 -16.65 -11.18 -10.68
N VAL A 109 -17.21 -10.94 -11.87
CA VAL A 109 -18.65 -10.81 -12.12
C VAL A 109 -19.38 -12.15 -11.96
N SER A 110 -18.74 -13.29 -12.28
CA SER A 110 -19.38 -14.63 -12.13
C SER A 110 -19.49 -15.05 -10.67
N ILE A 111 -18.59 -14.59 -9.79
CA ILE A 111 -18.68 -14.83 -8.35
C ILE A 111 -19.87 -14.07 -7.74
N MET A 112 -20.15 -12.86 -8.22
CA MET A 112 -21.30 -12.07 -7.79
C MET A 112 -22.66 -12.58 -8.32
N SER A 113 -22.66 -13.49 -9.28
CA SER A 113 -23.90 -14.05 -9.86
C SER A 113 -24.55 -15.12 -8.98
N VAL A 114 -23.87 -15.64 -7.96
CA VAL A 114 -24.44 -16.61 -7.00
C VAL A 114 -25.31 -15.86 -5.99
N ARG A 115 -26.59 -15.61 -6.35
CA ARG A 115 -27.52 -14.80 -5.50
C ARG A 115 -28.70 -15.57 -4.95
N ASP A 116 -28.96 -16.78 -5.42
CA ASP A 116 -30.16 -17.52 -5.07
C ASP A 116 -29.96 -18.45 -3.84
N GLY A 117 -29.17 -18.04 -2.87
CA GLY A 117 -29.03 -18.75 -1.61
C GLY A 117 -30.35 -18.75 -0.82
N VAL A 118 -30.86 -19.95 -0.44
CA VAL A 118 -32.13 -20.13 0.24
C VAL A 118 -31.97 -20.57 1.69
N THR A 119 -30.86 -21.25 2.00
CA THR A 119 -30.53 -21.67 3.37
C THR A 119 -29.63 -20.65 4.05
N ARG A 120 -29.63 -20.63 5.41
CA ARG A 120 -28.76 -19.74 6.19
C ARG A 120 -27.27 -19.98 5.88
N GLU A 121 -26.89 -21.23 5.66
CA GLU A 121 -25.55 -21.62 5.28
C GLU A 121 -25.15 -21.07 3.90
N GLN A 122 -26.03 -21.21 2.90
CA GLN A 122 -25.83 -20.66 1.56
C GLN A 122 -25.69 -19.13 1.58
N LEU A 123 -26.52 -18.44 2.37
CA LEU A 123 -26.43 -16.99 2.55
C LEU A 123 -25.14 -16.58 3.25
N ALA A 124 -24.68 -17.34 4.27
CA ALA A 124 -23.41 -17.06 4.95
C ALA A 124 -22.22 -17.25 3.99
N VAL A 125 -22.21 -18.29 3.16
CA VAL A 125 -21.18 -18.51 2.13
C VAL A 125 -21.20 -17.38 1.10
N GLN A 126 -22.39 -16.95 0.66
CA GLN A 126 -22.53 -15.82 -0.26
C GLN A 126 -21.92 -14.53 0.34
N GLN A 127 -22.25 -14.19 1.60
CA GLN A 127 -21.69 -13.03 2.29
C GLN A 127 -20.16 -13.13 2.43
N LEU A 128 -19.63 -14.31 2.71
CA LEU A 128 -18.20 -14.55 2.81
C LEU A 128 -17.50 -14.29 1.46
N LEU A 129 -18.08 -14.82 0.37
CA LEU A 129 -17.56 -14.63 -0.99
C LEU A 129 -17.60 -13.16 -1.42
N GLU A 130 -18.70 -12.45 -1.12
CA GLU A 130 -18.81 -11.01 -1.39
C GLU A 130 -17.77 -10.20 -0.63
N LYS A 131 -17.58 -10.50 0.68
CA LYS A 131 -16.59 -9.83 1.51
C LYS A 131 -15.17 -10.09 1.01
N GLN A 132 -14.84 -11.33 0.67
CA GLN A 132 -13.52 -11.69 0.15
C GLN A 132 -13.27 -11.03 -1.21
N HIS A 133 -14.28 -11.04 -2.09
CA HIS A 133 -14.18 -10.39 -3.40
C HIS A 133 -13.94 -8.88 -3.26
N LYS A 134 -14.68 -8.21 -2.36
CA LYS A 134 -14.47 -6.78 -2.08
C LYS A 134 -13.05 -6.51 -1.57
N ALA A 135 -12.59 -7.29 -0.60
CA ALA A 135 -11.23 -7.15 -0.08
C ALA A 135 -10.16 -7.31 -1.16
N SER A 136 -10.28 -8.35 -2.02
CA SER A 136 -9.34 -8.57 -3.14
C SER A 136 -9.43 -7.47 -4.22
N ALA A 137 -10.62 -6.92 -4.47
CA ALA A 137 -10.80 -5.81 -5.41
C ALA A 137 -10.17 -4.52 -4.88
N ASP A 138 -10.33 -4.23 -3.59
CA ASP A 138 -9.72 -3.08 -2.93
C ASP A 138 -8.18 -3.20 -2.96
N GLU A 139 -7.63 -4.36 -2.62
CA GLU A 139 -6.19 -4.63 -2.67
C GLU A 139 -5.62 -4.46 -4.10
N LEU A 140 -6.33 -5.00 -5.11
CA LEU A 140 -5.92 -4.84 -6.50
C LEU A 140 -5.99 -3.38 -6.98
N ALA A 141 -6.99 -2.62 -6.51
CA ALA A 141 -7.11 -1.21 -6.81
C ALA A 141 -5.97 -0.40 -6.18
N ASP A 142 -5.58 -0.73 -4.95
CA ASP A 142 -4.44 -0.12 -4.28
C ASP A 142 -3.12 -0.44 -5.00
N TYR A 143 -2.91 -1.72 -5.37
CA TYR A 143 -1.74 -2.13 -6.13
C TYR A 143 -1.64 -1.40 -7.48
N ARG A 144 -2.76 -1.23 -8.20
CA ARG A 144 -2.80 -0.48 -9.47
C ARG A 144 -2.46 0.98 -9.26
N ARG A 145 -3.01 1.63 -8.21
CA ARG A 145 -2.69 3.03 -7.86
C ARG A 145 -1.20 3.22 -7.57
N HIS A 146 -0.61 2.34 -6.76
CA HIS A 146 0.83 2.37 -6.47
C HIS A 146 1.67 2.19 -7.73
N ARG A 147 1.29 1.25 -8.59
CA ARG A 147 1.99 1.02 -9.87
C ARG A 147 1.92 2.21 -10.81
N GLU A 148 0.75 2.84 -10.93
CA GLU A 148 0.57 4.04 -11.76
C GLU A 148 1.39 5.21 -11.23
N GLN A 149 1.40 5.42 -9.91
CA GLN A 149 2.24 6.42 -9.26
C GLN A 149 3.74 6.16 -9.52
N HIS A 150 4.18 4.91 -9.40
CA HIS A 150 5.57 4.53 -9.68
C HIS A 150 5.95 4.74 -11.15
N LEU A 151 5.08 4.40 -12.10
CA LEU A 151 5.30 4.66 -13.53
C LEU A 151 5.34 6.16 -13.83
N HIS A 152 4.45 6.93 -13.24
CA HIS A 152 4.43 8.39 -13.40
C HIS A 152 5.72 9.01 -12.85
N PHE A 153 6.14 8.59 -11.66
CA PHE A 153 7.41 8.96 -11.06
C PHE A 153 8.59 8.65 -11.99
N THR A 154 8.69 7.41 -12.48
CA THR A 154 9.79 6.99 -13.36
C THR A 154 9.85 7.81 -14.64
N ASN A 155 8.71 8.08 -15.28
CA ASN A 155 8.64 8.88 -16.50
C ASN A 155 9.08 10.33 -16.25
N GLN A 156 8.64 10.96 -15.18
CA GLN A 156 9.05 12.31 -14.83
C GLN A 156 10.54 12.37 -14.48
N TRP A 157 11.04 11.37 -13.73
CA TRP A 157 12.46 11.28 -13.42
C TRP A 157 13.32 11.16 -14.68
N VAL A 158 12.95 10.29 -15.62
CA VAL A 158 13.64 10.17 -16.92
C VAL A 158 13.67 11.52 -17.66
N HIS A 159 12.56 12.25 -17.64
CA HIS A 159 12.48 13.57 -18.25
C HIS A 159 13.44 14.56 -17.57
N HIS A 160 13.48 14.61 -16.25
CA HIS A 160 14.40 15.47 -15.48
C HIS A 160 15.87 15.12 -15.70
N MET A 161 16.21 13.83 -15.93
CA MET A 161 17.59 13.41 -16.22
C MET A 161 18.01 13.68 -17.67
N LYS A 162 17.05 13.68 -18.60
CA LYS A 162 17.34 13.97 -20.01
C LYS A 162 17.81 15.42 -20.22
N THR A 163 17.25 16.37 -19.48
CA THR A 163 17.59 17.79 -19.60
C THR A 163 19.06 18.08 -19.34
N PRO A 164 19.67 17.76 -18.17
CA PRO A 164 21.08 18.02 -17.92
C PRO A 164 22.01 17.25 -18.88
N VAL A 165 21.63 16.04 -19.29
CA VAL A 165 22.40 15.28 -20.30
C VAL A 165 22.42 16.03 -21.65
N SER A 166 21.26 16.57 -22.08
CA SER A 166 21.19 17.35 -23.33
C SER A 166 21.96 18.67 -23.24
N VAL A 167 21.98 19.32 -22.08
CA VAL A 167 22.79 20.53 -21.85
C VAL A 167 24.28 20.22 -21.93
N ILE A 168 24.75 19.12 -21.31
CA ILE A 168 26.16 18.70 -21.42
C ILE A 168 26.51 18.41 -22.90
N ASP A 169 25.65 17.72 -23.64
CA ASP A 169 25.89 17.43 -25.05
C ASP A 169 26.01 18.71 -25.88
N LEU A 170 25.13 19.69 -25.63
CA LEU A 170 25.18 21.00 -26.28
C LEU A 170 26.49 21.76 -25.96
N LEU A 171 26.89 21.78 -24.67
CA LEU A 171 28.13 22.40 -24.22
C LEU A 171 29.36 21.76 -24.89
N LEU A 172 29.37 20.44 -25.06
CA LEU A 172 30.43 19.70 -25.77
C LEU A 172 30.46 20.04 -27.28
N GLN A 173 29.29 20.22 -27.93
CA GLN A 173 29.21 20.62 -29.32
C GLN A 173 29.75 22.05 -29.52
N GLN A 174 29.38 22.99 -28.64
CA GLN A 174 29.90 24.35 -28.66
C GLN A 174 31.43 24.39 -28.49
N ALA A 175 31.95 23.60 -27.54
CA ALA A 175 33.40 23.47 -27.32
C ALA A 175 34.15 22.88 -28.55
N ALA A 176 33.49 22.03 -29.32
CA ALA A 176 34.08 21.44 -30.55
C ALA A 176 34.13 22.42 -31.74
N GLU A 177 33.20 23.37 -31.78
CA GLU A 177 33.14 24.40 -32.84
C GLU A 177 34.10 25.57 -32.58
N GLU A 178 34.36 25.89 -31.29
CA GLU A 178 35.25 26.97 -30.89
C GLU A 178 36.72 26.49 -30.80
N THR A 179 37.44 26.50 -31.94
CA THR A 179 38.80 25.99 -32.07
C THR A 179 39.88 26.86 -31.35
N ARG A 180 39.51 27.98 -30.72
CA ARG A 180 40.39 28.91 -30.01
C ARG A 180 39.67 29.64 -28.85
N GLY A 181 39.14 28.90 -27.90
CA GLY A 181 38.59 29.48 -26.69
C GLY A 181 39.69 30.09 -25.78
N SER A 182 39.40 31.19 -25.11
CA SER A 182 40.25 31.74 -24.04
C SER A 182 40.25 30.82 -22.82
N GLU A 183 41.29 30.90 -21.96
CA GLU A 183 41.30 30.13 -20.70
C GLU A 183 40.06 30.39 -19.83
N GLU A 184 39.49 31.58 -19.90
CA GLU A 184 38.29 31.97 -19.18
C GLU A 184 37.02 31.23 -19.70
N GLU A 185 36.89 31.09 -21.04
CA GLU A 185 35.81 30.36 -21.66
C GLU A 185 35.89 28.87 -21.35
N LEU A 186 37.07 28.27 -21.36
CA LEU A 186 37.28 26.88 -20.96
C LEU A 186 36.97 26.66 -19.48
N HIS A 187 37.27 27.61 -18.62
CA HIS A 187 36.93 27.53 -17.20
C HIS A 187 35.42 27.64 -16.98
N ALA A 188 34.73 28.53 -17.70
CA ALA A 188 33.27 28.67 -17.65
C ALA A 188 32.58 27.40 -18.14
N LEU A 189 33.03 26.82 -19.25
CA LEU A 189 32.52 25.56 -19.79
C LEU A 189 32.66 24.41 -18.77
N ARG A 190 33.84 24.26 -18.17
CA ARG A 190 34.09 23.26 -17.12
C ARG A 190 33.16 23.43 -15.91
N SER A 191 32.93 24.67 -15.50
CA SER A 191 32.05 24.98 -14.38
C SER A 191 30.62 24.58 -14.70
N SER A 192 30.10 24.95 -15.88
CA SER A 192 28.74 24.59 -16.34
C SER A 192 28.55 23.08 -16.46
N MET A 193 29.51 22.37 -17.05
CA MET A 193 29.47 20.90 -17.11
C MET A 193 29.48 20.26 -15.71
N HIS A 194 30.26 20.81 -14.79
CA HIS A 194 30.32 20.30 -13.42
C HIS A 194 28.98 20.47 -12.69
N GLU A 195 28.31 21.61 -12.88
CA GLU A 195 26.99 21.86 -12.33
C GLU A 195 25.93 20.85 -12.84
N GLU A 196 25.96 20.54 -14.14
CA GLU A 196 25.03 19.55 -14.72
C GLU A 196 25.34 18.12 -14.24
N LEU A 197 26.62 17.76 -14.07
CA LEU A 197 27.02 16.48 -13.48
C LEU A 197 26.57 16.36 -12.02
N GLU A 198 26.69 17.43 -11.21
CA GLU A 198 26.17 17.47 -9.85
C GLU A 198 24.65 17.31 -9.83
N ARG A 199 23.93 17.90 -10.81
CA ARG A 199 22.47 17.78 -10.96
C ARG A 199 22.07 16.34 -11.26
N ILE A 200 22.77 15.66 -12.18
CA ILE A 200 22.57 14.24 -12.48
C ILE A 200 22.83 13.38 -11.24
N SER A 201 23.95 13.61 -10.54
CA SER A 201 24.32 12.84 -9.35
C SER A 201 23.26 12.97 -8.24
N ARG A 202 22.77 14.17 -7.98
CA ARG A 202 21.66 14.40 -7.02
C ARG A 202 20.37 13.69 -7.44
N GLY A 203 20.06 13.69 -8.74
CA GLY A 203 18.91 12.96 -9.27
C GLY A 203 19.01 11.45 -9.10
N LEU A 204 20.20 10.88 -9.34
CA LEU A 204 20.47 9.45 -9.13
C LEU A 204 20.37 9.04 -7.66
N GLU A 205 20.92 9.83 -6.74
CA GLU A 205 20.78 9.61 -5.30
C GLU A 205 19.31 9.60 -4.87
N MET A 206 18.52 10.54 -5.39
CA MET A 206 17.08 10.63 -5.10
C MET A 206 16.33 9.39 -5.60
N MET A 207 16.64 8.90 -6.80
CA MET A 207 16.05 7.66 -7.33
C MET A 207 16.45 6.45 -6.48
N LEU A 208 17.70 6.38 -6.04
CA LEU A 208 18.16 5.31 -5.15
C LEU A 208 17.40 5.33 -3.81
N HIS A 209 17.19 6.50 -3.23
CA HIS A 209 16.38 6.63 -2.01
C HIS A 209 14.92 6.23 -2.23
N THR A 210 14.33 6.61 -3.36
CA THR A 210 12.96 6.19 -3.72
C THR A 210 12.86 4.67 -3.87
N ALA A 211 13.81 4.04 -4.58
CA ALA A 211 13.86 2.58 -4.70
C ALA A 211 14.06 1.86 -3.36
N ARG A 212 14.82 2.45 -2.44
CA ARG A 212 14.98 1.93 -1.07
C ARG A 212 13.70 2.09 -0.24
N LEU A 213 12.92 3.14 -0.48
CA LEU A 213 11.62 3.31 0.17
C LEU A 213 10.66 2.16 -0.15
N ASP A 214 10.70 1.60 -1.35
CA ASP A 214 9.89 0.42 -1.70
C ASP A 214 10.25 -0.81 -0.84
N GLN A 215 11.50 -0.89 -0.36
CA GLN A 215 12.00 -1.94 0.53
C GLN A 215 12.16 -1.47 1.99
N PHE A 216 11.54 -0.37 2.36
CA PHE A 216 11.70 0.30 3.66
C PHE A 216 11.60 -0.64 4.86
N ARG A 217 10.62 -1.57 4.86
CA ARG A 217 10.41 -2.53 5.95
C ARG A 217 11.60 -3.47 6.19
N MET A 218 12.44 -3.71 5.16
CA MET A 218 13.62 -4.57 5.26
C MET A 218 14.89 -3.81 5.67
N ASP A 219 14.94 -2.49 5.41
CA ASP A 219 16.13 -1.65 5.64
C ASP A 219 16.05 -0.82 6.94
N VAL A 220 14.85 -0.64 7.51
CA VAL A 220 14.62 0.21 8.68
C VAL A 220 15.12 -0.46 9.97
N ARG A 221 15.87 0.31 10.78
CA ARG A 221 16.34 -0.06 12.11
C ARG A 221 15.95 1.03 13.10
N ILE A 222 14.94 0.75 13.89
CA ILE A 222 14.51 1.69 14.94
C ILE A 222 15.40 1.51 16.16
N ASP A 223 16.14 2.56 16.49
CA ASP A 223 17.03 2.67 17.63
C ASP A 223 16.75 3.96 18.43
N ARG A 224 17.28 4.03 19.65
CA ARG A 224 17.26 5.27 20.44
C ARG A 224 18.34 6.20 19.94
N VAL A 225 17.93 7.24 19.22
CA VAL A 225 18.83 8.20 18.56
C VAL A 225 18.83 9.53 19.29
N SER A 226 20.01 10.04 19.63
CA SER A 226 20.17 11.42 20.09
C SER A 226 20.13 12.36 18.91
N LEU A 227 19.21 13.34 18.93
CA LEU A 227 19.01 14.29 17.84
C LEU A 227 20.13 15.30 17.68
N LEU A 228 20.74 15.74 18.81
CA LEU A 228 21.75 16.79 18.78
C LEU A 228 23.02 16.43 17.98
N PRO A 229 23.65 15.25 18.17
CA PRO A 229 24.77 14.82 17.34
C PRO A 229 24.40 14.71 15.87
N LEU A 230 23.22 14.16 15.55
CA LEU A 230 22.74 13.99 14.18
C LEU A 230 22.55 15.33 13.45
N VAL A 231 21.96 16.32 14.11
CA VAL A 231 21.81 17.69 13.59
C VAL A 231 23.17 18.33 13.35
N ARG A 232 24.11 18.20 14.30
CA ARG A 232 25.48 18.74 14.15
C ARG A 232 26.22 18.10 12.98
N GLU A 233 26.11 16.81 12.80
CA GLU A 233 26.70 16.08 11.67
C GLU A 233 26.13 16.57 10.33
N THR A 234 24.82 16.74 10.25
CA THR A 234 24.13 17.30 9.08
C THR A 234 24.62 18.73 8.78
N ILE A 235 24.73 19.59 9.77
CA ILE A 235 25.26 20.95 9.59
C ILE A 235 26.70 20.91 9.09
N ASN A 236 27.55 20.07 9.67
CA ASN A 236 28.95 19.95 9.29
C ASN A 236 29.14 19.46 7.85
N SER A 237 28.31 18.54 7.38
CA SER A 237 28.35 18.05 6.00
C SER A 237 28.05 19.16 4.98
N HIS A 238 27.21 20.15 5.35
CA HIS A 238 26.81 21.27 4.49
C HIS A 238 27.62 22.58 4.78
N LYS A 239 28.66 22.54 5.63
CA LYS A 239 29.41 23.73 6.06
C LYS A 239 29.89 24.60 4.91
N LYS A 240 30.47 24.01 3.87
CA LYS A 240 30.97 24.75 2.69
C LYS A 240 29.84 25.47 1.94
N ALA A 241 28.69 24.84 1.80
CA ALA A 241 27.53 25.43 1.15
C ALA A 241 26.94 26.58 1.97
N CYS A 242 26.83 26.42 3.28
CA CYS A 242 26.39 27.49 4.18
C CYS A 242 27.31 28.71 4.12
N ILE A 243 28.63 28.51 4.13
CA ILE A 243 29.62 29.63 4.02
C ILE A 243 29.43 30.37 2.70
N ARG A 244 29.33 29.66 1.56
CA ARG A 244 29.11 30.28 0.23
C ARG A 244 27.82 31.09 0.16
N ALA A 245 26.75 30.60 0.82
CA ALA A 245 25.46 31.26 0.83
C ALA A 245 25.28 32.31 1.95
N SER A 246 26.31 32.54 2.79
CA SER A 246 26.26 33.42 3.97
C SER A 246 25.13 33.02 4.94
N ILE A 247 24.96 31.73 5.18
CA ILE A 247 23.98 31.17 6.09
C ILE A 247 24.67 30.73 7.37
N PHE A 248 24.10 31.07 8.53
CA PHE A 248 24.66 30.81 9.85
C PHE A 248 23.72 29.81 10.60
N PRO A 249 24.05 28.50 10.58
CA PRO A 249 23.30 27.53 11.35
C PRO A 249 23.43 27.73 12.85
N ARG A 250 22.31 27.67 13.58
CA ARG A 250 22.26 27.71 15.05
C ARG A 250 21.46 26.50 15.54
N VAL A 251 21.87 25.95 16.68
CA VAL A 251 21.17 24.82 17.31
C VAL A 251 20.79 25.24 18.71
N ASP A 252 19.49 25.27 18.99
CA ASP A 252 18.93 25.64 20.29
C ASP A 252 18.15 24.47 20.88
N GLY A 253 18.08 24.40 22.20
CA GLY A 253 17.37 23.37 22.95
C GLY A 253 18.30 22.39 23.65
N SER A 254 17.67 21.45 24.37
CA SER A 254 18.37 20.39 25.12
C SER A 254 18.57 19.15 24.24
N GLU A 255 19.44 18.27 24.71
CA GLU A 255 19.58 16.95 24.10
C GLU A 255 18.26 16.16 24.23
N VAL A 256 17.76 15.67 23.09
CA VAL A 256 16.52 14.90 22.97
C VAL A 256 16.87 13.55 22.36
N ILE A 257 16.38 12.48 22.98
CA ILE A 257 16.51 11.10 22.47
C ILE A 257 15.14 10.65 21.98
N VAL A 258 15.10 10.15 20.73
CA VAL A 258 13.89 9.66 20.09
C VAL A 258 14.10 8.25 19.55
N GLU A 259 13.03 7.50 19.39
CA GLU A 259 13.05 6.20 18.70
C GLU A 259 12.83 6.41 17.21
N THR A 260 13.87 6.16 16.42
CA THR A 260 13.84 6.39 14.97
C THR A 260 14.99 5.63 14.29
N ASP A 261 15.02 5.65 12.97
CA ASP A 261 16.20 5.23 12.20
C ASP A 261 17.08 6.44 11.91
N ALA A 262 18.31 6.40 12.43
CA ALA A 262 19.26 7.52 12.30
C ALA A 262 19.61 7.85 10.84
N LYS A 263 19.72 6.84 9.99
CA LYS A 263 20.07 6.97 8.56
C LYS A 263 18.94 7.63 7.75
N TRP A 264 17.71 7.18 7.98
CA TRP A 264 16.55 7.76 7.32
C TRP A 264 16.24 9.17 7.84
N LEU A 265 16.42 9.41 9.14
CA LEU A 265 16.27 10.77 9.70
C LEU A 265 17.36 11.71 9.20
N ALA A 266 18.61 11.24 9.06
CA ALA A 266 19.69 12.03 8.43
C ALA A 266 19.33 12.41 6.98
N PHE A 267 18.73 11.51 6.21
CA PHE A 267 18.23 11.82 4.87
C PHE A 267 17.17 12.95 4.91
N VAL A 268 16.19 12.89 5.83
CA VAL A 268 15.17 13.94 6.01
C VAL A 268 15.82 15.28 6.34
N LEU A 269 16.76 15.30 7.29
CA LEU A 269 17.48 16.52 7.67
C LEU A 269 18.31 17.10 6.52
N ASN A 270 18.92 16.25 5.70
CA ASN A 270 19.62 16.67 4.49
C ASN A 270 18.68 17.35 3.48
N GLN A 271 17.43 16.86 3.33
CA GLN A 271 16.45 17.53 2.47
C GLN A 271 16.08 18.93 3.02
N PHE A 272 15.92 19.08 4.33
CA PHE A 272 15.62 20.38 4.94
C PHE A 272 16.80 21.35 4.78
N MET A 273 18.03 20.89 5.02
CA MET A 273 19.25 21.68 4.80
C MET A 273 19.40 22.17 3.37
N THR A 274 19.26 21.26 2.41
CA THR A 274 19.39 21.61 0.98
C THR A 274 18.33 22.62 0.55
N ASN A 275 17.08 22.45 1.00
CA ASN A 275 16.01 23.40 0.74
C ASN A 275 16.28 24.76 1.39
N ALA A 276 16.65 24.80 2.68
CA ALA A 276 16.97 26.04 3.40
C ALA A 276 18.11 26.82 2.71
N ILE A 277 19.18 26.13 2.31
CA ILE A 277 20.32 26.77 1.60
C ILE A 277 19.85 27.32 0.25
N LYS A 278 19.11 26.54 -0.51
CA LYS A 278 18.64 26.85 -1.84
C LYS A 278 17.73 28.09 -1.85
N TYR A 279 16.70 28.08 -1.02
CA TYR A 279 15.68 29.16 -0.99
C TYR A 279 16.09 30.37 -0.17
N SER A 280 17.23 30.31 0.52
CA SER A 280 17.82 31.48 1.18
C SER A 280 18.96 32.12 0.38
N LYS A 281 19.50 31.49 -0.68
CA LYS A 281 20.69 31.90 -1.42
C LYS A 281 20.59 33.34 -1.92
N ASP A 282 19.48 33.73 -2.51
CA ASP A 282 19.35 35.02 -3.21
C ASP A 282 18.80 36.16 -2.32
N LYS A 283 18.46 35.87 -1.06
CA LYS A 283 18.04 36.89 -0.10
C LYS A 283 19.24 37.69 0.39
N SER A 284 19.15 39.03 0.39
CA SER A 284 20.22 39.93 0.86
C SER A 284 20.36 39.84 2.37
N GLY A 285 21.62 40.04 2.87
CA GLY A 285 21.93 40.09 4.29
C GLY A 285 22.38 38.77 4.92
N SER A 286 22.60 38.81 6.24
CA SER A 286 22.98 37.65 7.06
C SER A 286 21.73 36.76 7.29
N LYS A 287 21.86 35.47 7.02
CA LYS A 287 20.77 34.51 7.06
C LYS A 287 20.96 33.49 8.17
N THR A 288 20.00 33.38 9.05
CA THR A 288 20.03 32.40 10.14
C THR A 288 19.23 31.17 9.72
N LEU A 289 19.82 30.00 9.94
CA LEU A 289 19.13 28.70 9.84
C LEU A 289 19.10 28.10 11.24
N GLN A 290 17.91 28.02 11.83
CA GLN A 290 17.77 27.62 13.22
C GLN A 290 17.20 26.21 13.35
N PHE A 291 17.89 25.39 14.15
CA PHE A 291 17.42 24.07 14.56
C PHE A 291 16.99 24.16 16.02
N THR A 292 15.73 23.86 16.31
CA THR A 292 15.19 23.90 17.67
C THR A 292 14.76 22.49 18.10
N LEU A 293 15.34 22.02 19.19
CA LEU A 293 15.06 20.73 19.82
C LEU A 293 14.19 20.96 21.07
N SER A 294 13.02 20.36 21.14
CA SER A 294 12.09 20.55 22.26
C SER A 294 11.45 19.23 22.70
N SER A 295 11.26 19.12 24.03
CA SER A 295 10.40 18.09 24.62
C SER A 295 9.06 18.76 24.98
N LEU A 296 7.96 18.21 24.50
CA LEU A 296 6.63 18.74 24.70
C LEU A 296 6.00 18.19 26.01
N PRO A 297 5.05 18.92 26.62
CA PRO A 297 4.41 18.50 27.88
C PRO A 297 3.66 17.17 27.79
N ASP A 298 3.23 16.78 26.59
CA ASP A 298 2.53 15.52 26.30
C ASP A 298 3.46 14.32 26.11
N GLY A 299 4.78 14.51 26.34
CA GLY A 299 5.81 13.48 26.21
C GLY A 299 6.30 13.26 24.79
N ARG A 300 5.78 13.99 23.81
CA ARG A 300 6.35 14.03 22.44
C ARG A 300 7.63 14.86 22.41
N CYS A 301 8.44 14.60 21.40
CA CYS A 301 9.62 15.42 21.10
C CYS A 301 9.42 16.09 19.74
N SER A 302 10.05 17.23 19.53
CA SER A 302 10.02 17.91 18.23
C SER A 302 11.39 18.42 17.83
N LEU A 303 11.63 18.44 16.52
CA LEU A 303 12.77 19.07 15.86
C LEU A 303 12.23 20.01 14.80
N SER A 304 12.42 21.31 15.00
CA SER A 304 12.04 22.34 14.03
C SER A 304 13.28 22.88 13.32
N VAL A 305 13.16 23.08 12.02
CA VAL A 305 14.18 23.72 11.16
C VAL A 305 13.54 24.96 10.56
N THR A 306 14.05 26.14 10.96
CA THR A 306 13.54 27.45 10.52
C THR A 306 14.59 28.14 9.66
N ASP A 307 14.25 28.47 8.43
CA ASP A 307 15.06 29.27 7.53
C ASP A 307 14.52 30.71 7.42
N ALA A 308 15.41 31.62 7.03
CA ALA A 308 15.06 32.99 6.73
C ALA A 308 14.99 33.24 5.22
N GLY A 309 14.53 32.26 4.45
CA GLY A 309 14.45 32.29 3.00
C GLY A 309 13.30 33.12 2.44
N ILE A 310 12.96 32.88 1.16
CA ILE A 310 11.89 33.59 0.46
C ILE A 310 10.49 33.21 0.94
N GLY A 311 10.35 32.16 1.74
CA GLY A 311 9.06 31.62 2.19
C GLY A 311 8.26 30.97 1.06
N ILE A 312 7.05 30.50 1.36
CA ILE A 312 6.15 29.79 0.45
C ILE A 312 4.82 30.52 0.41
N ALA A 313 4.24 30.69 -0.77
CA ALA A 313 2.92 31.29 -0.92
C ALA A 313 1.84 30.40 -0.27
N GLU A 314 0.85 31.00 0.38
CA GLU A 314 -0.19 30.28 1.12
C GLU A 314 -0.94 29.25 0.28
N HIS A 315 -1.21 29.56 -1.00
CA HIS A 315 -1.89 28.66 -1.92
C HIS A 315 -1.04 27.44 -2.35
N ASP A 316 0.30 27.50 -2.20
CA ASP A 316 1.22 26.41 -2.49
C ASP A 316 1.40 25.46 -1.29
N LEU A 317 1.20 25.95 -0.05
CA LEU A 317 1.40 25.16 1.18
C LEU A 317 0.71 23.79 1.21
N PRO A 318 -0.55 23.64 0.77
CA PRO A 318 -1.21 22.33 0.77
C PRO A 318 -0.53 21.30 -0.15
N ARG A 319 0.24 21.76 -1.12
CA ARG A 319 0.83 20.95 -2.19
C ARG A 319 2.34 20.75 -2.10
N VAL A 320 3.02 21.40 -1.16
CA VAL A 320 4.50 21.32 -1.04
C VAL A 320 5.04 19.90 -0.83
N PHE A 321 4.17 19.00 -0.37
CA PHE A 321 4.48 17.59 -0.19
C PHE A 321 4.01 16.70 -1.36
N ASP A 322 3.42 17.27 -2.41
CA ASP A 322 3.07 16.50 -3.60
C ASP A 322 4.34 16.17 -4.40
N PRO A 323 4.43 14.97 -5.00
CA PRO A 323 5.58 14.61 -5.80
C PRO A 323 5.71 15.52 -7.01
N PHE A 324 6.94 15.99 -7.28
CA PHE A 324 7.31 16.91 -8.37
C PHE A 324 6.68 18.30 -8.33
N PHE A 325 6.04 18.65 -7.22
CA PHE A 325 5.52 20.00 -7.06
C PHE A 325 6.64 20.97 -6.71
N THR A 326 6.77 22.05 -7.47
CA THR A 326 7.81 23.07 -7.28
C THR A 326 7.26 24.46 -6.93
N GLY A 327 5.95 24.68 -7.06
CA GLY A 327 5.27 25.93 -6.79
C GLY A 327 5.82 27.13 -7.59
N GLU A 328 5.48 28.34 -7.16
CA GLU A 328 6.01 29.59 -7.78
C GLU A 328 7.51 29.70 -7.57
N ASN A 329 8.02 29.34 -6.39
CA ASN A 329 9.44 29.40 -6.06
C ASN A 329 10.29 28.49 -6.94
N GLY A 330 9.78 27.35 -7.36
CA GLY A 330 10.50 26.42 -8.21
C GLY A 330 10.65 26.88 -9.67
N ARG A 331 9.82 27.84 -10.11
CA ARG A 331 9.97 28.50 -11.41
C ARG A 331 11.07 29.57 -11.38
N LEU A 332 11.31 30.15 -10.21
CA LEU A 332 12.34 31.15 -9.99
C LEU A 332 13.73 30.53 -9.78
N VAL A 333 13.77 29.31 -9.25
CA VAL A 333 15.01 28.59 -8.93
C VAL A 333 15.10 27.33 -9.78
N GLU A 334 15.89 27.38 -10.86
CA GLU A 334 16.00 26.34 -11.92
C GLU A 334 16.32 24.92 -11.43
N GLU A 335 16.80 24.75 -10.19
CA GLU A 335 17.27 23.47 -9.64
C GLU A 335 16.22 22.65 -8.85
N SER A 336 14.91 22.93 -8.99
CA SER A 336 13.88 22.30 -8.18
C SER A 336 13.34 21.01 -8.79
N THR A 337 13.59 19.84 -8.20
CA THR A 337 13.00 18.55 -8.60
C THR A 337 11.60 18.35 -8.05
N GLY A 338 11.19 19.10 -7.03
CA GLY A 338 9.91 18.92 -6.33
C GLY A 338 9.78 17.59 -5.55
N MET A 339 10.88 16.87 -5.35
CA MET A 339 10.86 15.55 -4.71
C MET A 339 11.34 15.53 -3.25
N GLY A 340 12.14 16.51 -2.85
CA GLY A 340 12.80 16.50 -1.54
C GLY A 340 11.82 16.45 -0.37
N LEU A 341 10.83 17.36 -0.34
CA LEU A 341 9.81 17.40 0.73
C LEU A 341 8.83 16.22 0.64
N TYR A 342 8.47 15.77 -0.55
CA TYR A 342 7.68 14.56 -0.72
C TYR A 342 8.35 13.34 -0.08
N LEU A 343 9.62 13.08 -0.40
CA LEU A 343 10.37 11.96 0.17
C LEU A 343 10.58 12.12 1.68
N ALA A 344 10.83 13.34 2.16
CA ALA A 344 10.96 13.61 3.59
C ALA A 344 9.65 13.27 4.34
N ARG A 345 8.49 13.65 3.81
CA ARG A 345 7.17 13.30 4.35
C ARG A 345 6.92 11.79 4.32
N GLU A 346 7.25 11.15 3.22
CA GLU A 346 7.06 9.71 3.06
C GLU A 346 7.92 8.91 4.07
N VAL A 347 9.18 9.32 4.26
CA VAL A 347 10.06 8.74 5.29
C VAL A 347 9.51 8.97 6.70
N CYS A 348 9.14 10.22 7.04
CA CYS A 348 8.58 10.53 8.36
C CYS A 348 7.32 9.71 8.64
N SER A 349 6.39 9.63 7.68
CA SER A 349 5.16 8.83 7.79
C SER A 349 5.45 7.35 8.04
N ARG A 350 6.41 6.77 7.31
CA ARG A 350 6.80 5.36 7.49
C ARG A 350 7.53 5.09 8.79
N LEU A 351 8.23 6.08 9.33
CA LEU A 351 8.84 6.04 10.66
C LEU A 351 7.82 6.30 11.79
N GLY A 352 6.57 6.66 11.45
CA GLY A 352 5.54 7.02 12.43
C GLY A 352 5.76 8.39 13.05
N HIS A 353 6.38 9.32 12.32
CA HIS A 353 6.59 10.71 12.72
C HIS A 353 5.69 11.63 11.91
N ASP A 354 5.18 12.69 12.53
CA ASP A 354 4.43 13.72 11.85
C ASP A 354 5.35 14.83 11.35
N LEU A 355 5.05 15.35 10.16
CA LEU A 355 5.76 16.46 9.54
C LEU A 355 4.80 17.62 9.28
N VAL A 356 5.13 18.78 9.82
CA VAL A 356 4.34 20.02 9.68
C VAL A 356 5.22 21.08 9.05
N ILE A 357 4.63 21.91 8.18
CA ILE A 357 5.27 23.05 7.54
C ILE A 357 4.46 24.31 7.80
N GLU A 358 5.15 25.38 8.18
CA GLU A 358 4.62 26.72 8.36
C GLU A 358 5.51 27.68 7.58
N SER A 359 4.93 28.57 6.79
CA SER A 359 5.71 29.49 5.98
C SER A 359 4.95 30.77 5.69
N GLU A 360 5.69 31.86 5.61
CA GLU A 360 5.20 33.18 5.22
C GLU A 360 6.09 33.75 4.11
N LEU A 361 5.46 34.16 3.00
CA LEU A 361 6.16 34.67 1.83
C LEU A 361 7.00 35.90 2.20
N GLY A 362 8.28 35.92 1.85
CA GLY A 362 9.22 36.97 2.17
C GLY A 362 9.84 36.88 3.57
N VAL A 363 9.32 36.06 4.48
CA VAL A 363 9.83 35.88 5.85
C VAL A 363 10.73 34.64 5.94
N GLY A 364 10.19 33.46 5.64
CA GLY A 364 10.91 32.18 5.69
C GLY A 364 9.99 30.99 5.89
N THR A 365 10.60 29.83 6.15
CA THR A 365 9.90 28.55 6.32
C THR A 365 10.35 27.84 7.58
N THR A 366 9.40 27.27 8.32
CA THR A 366 9.64 26.37 9.45
C THR A 366 9.08 25.00 9.15
N ILE A 367 9.93 23.97 9.23
CA ILE A 367 9.53 22.57 9.09
C ILE A 367 9.75 21.88 10.43
N THR A 368 8.71 21.24 10.97
CA THR A 368 8.74 20.58 12.28
C THR A 368 8.44 19.10 12.14
N VAL A 369 9.34 18.26 12.65
CA VAL A 369 9.13 16.81 12.83
C VAL A 369 8.71 16.57 14.27
N TYR A 370 7.58 15.89 14.47
CA TYR A 370 7.09 15.43 15.76
C TYR A 370 7.38 13.94 15.92
N PHE A 371 8.04 13.58 17.00
CA PHE A 371 8.40 12.21 17.35
C PHE A 371 7.47 11.70 18.47
N TYR A 372 6.93 10.51 18.28
CA TYR A 372 6.08 9.85 19.27
C TYR A 372 6.89 8.82 20.07
N ASN A 373 6.64 8.69 21.39
CA ASN A 373 7.28 7.68 22.20
C ASN A 373 6.70 6.28 21.92
N SER A 374 7.52 5.22 22.03
CA SER A 374 7.28 3.84 21.58
C SER A 374 6.01 3.14 22.09
N ALA A 375 5.37 3.61 23.16
CA ALA A 375 4.10 3.04 23.64
C ALA A 375 2.96 3.16 22.61
N ILE A 376 3.05 4.12 21.68
CA ILE A 376 2.07 4.35 20.60
C ILE A 376 2.46 3.58 19.32
N HIS A 377 3.76 3.37 19.09
CA HIS A 377 4.26 2.64 17.90
C HIS A 377 3.88 1.15 17.91
N GLN A 378 3.83 0.49 19.05
CA GLN A 378 3.42 -0.92 19.15
C GLN A 378 1.99 -1.17 18.68
N GLY A 379 1.08 -0.18 18.78
CA GLY A 379 -0.29 -0.24 18.29
C GLY A 379 -0.42 -0.12 16.77
N LEU A 380 0.45 0.65 16.11
CA LEU A 380 0.38 0.90 14.66
C LEU A 380 0.98 -0.26 13.83
N PHE A 381 1.97 -0.97 14.36
CA PHE A 381 2.57 -2.12 13.67
C PHE A 381 1.85 -3.46 13.95
N SER A 382 1.05 -3.55 15.04
CA SER A 382 0.27 -4.74 15.36
C SER A 382 -1.07 -4.84 14.61
N SER A 383 -1.59 -3.75 14.07
CA SER A 383 -2.87 -3.74 13.35
C SER A 383 -2.76 -4.10 11.85
N SER A 384 -1.55 -4.31 11.32
CA SER A 384 -1.32 -4.70 9.91
C SER A 384 -0.91 -6.16 9.71
N SER A 385 -1.04 -7.00 10.78
CA SER A 385 -0.73 -8.45 10.75
C SER A 385 -1.97 -9.33 11.03
N LEU A 386 -3.16 -8.91 10.58
CA LEU A 386 -4.35 -9.76 10.54
C LEU A 386 -4.97 -9.76 9.15
#